data_0f32a6aa833ccc403f6d06f3ffc1ce60
#
_entry.id   0f32a6aa833ccc403f6d06f3ffc1ce60
#
_cell.length_a   1.000
_cell.length_b   1.000
_cell.length_c   1.000
_cell.angle_alpha   90.00
_cell.angle_beta   90.00
_cell.angle_gamma   90.00
#
_symmetry.space_group_name_H-M   'P 1'
#
loop_
_entity.id
_entity.type
_entity.pdbx_description
1 polymer ?
#
loop_
_entity_poly.entity_id
_entity_poly.type
_entity_poly.pdbx_seq_one_letter_code
_entity_poly.pdbx_strand_id
1 'polypeptide(L)'
;MTKTNALCKNTELTSVLNAHFNGKIHLARVKLIAHLIIALCKVQTVSFEKLANAFDSKVDSSSSLRRIQRFMARYSFDSDLVARLIFGLLPNQGKLILSIDRTNWKFGQTNINIFMLGIVYNGVAFPLLFTMLNKRGKQIVKSEEILLNALSDFSEKTSSNRLLQIANLWAKNAWIF
;
A
#
# COMPACT_ATOMS: atom_id res chain seq x y z
N MET A 1 -17.19 27.49 4.39
CA MET A 1 -16.62 27.10 3.08
C MET A 1 -15.84 25.77 3.07
N THR A 2 -15.58 25.12 4.18
CA THR A 2 -14.71 23.91 4.26
C THR A 2 -15.39 22.57 3.98
N LYS A 3 -16.71 22.44 4.21
CA LYS A 3 -17.43 21.15 4.02
C LYS A 3 -17.60 20.73 2.55
N THR A 4 -17.81 21.68 1.66
CA THR A 4 -18.03 21.38 0.23
C THR A 4 -16.77 20.85 -0.45
N ASN A 5 -15.58 21.36 -0.10
CA ASN A 5 -14.30 20.89 -0.64
C ASN A 5 -13.92 19.48 -0.16
N ALA A 6 -14.26 19.12 1.07
CA ALA A 6 -13.95 17.78 1.61
C ALA A 6 -14.85 16.71 0.99
N LEU A 7 -16.13 17.03 0.75
CA LEU A 7 -17.08 16.12 0.10
C LEU A 7 -16.70 15.88 -1.37
N CYS A 8 -16.27 16.91 -2.09
CA CYS A 8 -15.78 16.82 -3.46
C CYS A 8 -14.55 15.90 -3.56
N LYS A 9 -13.54 16.12 -2.70
CA LYS A 9 -12.33 15.30 -2.65
C LYS A 9 -12.62 13.83 -2.35
N ASN A 10 -13.59 13.54 -1.48
CA ASN A 10 -13.97 12.16 -1.17
C ASN A 10 -14.64 11.48 -2.36
N THR A 11 -15.47 12.20 -3.11
CA THR A 11 -16.13 11.71 -4.32
C THR A 11 -15.11 11.42 -5.42
N GLU A 12 -14.17 12.33 -5.65
CA GLU A 12 -13.10 12.17 -6.64
C GLU A 12 -12.21 10.97 -6.31
N LEU A 13 -11.72 10.88 -5.06
CA LEU A 13 -10.90 9.75 -4.62
C LEU A 13 -11.65 8.42 -4.72
N THR A 14 -12.91 8.40 -4.33
CA THR A 14 -13.76 7.20 -4.47
C THR A 14 -13.91 6.79 -5.93
N SER A 15 -14.06 7.74 -6.84
CA SER A 15 -14.16 7.49 -8.28
C SER A 15 -12.88 6.86 -8.83
N VAL A 16 -11.72 7.45 -8.50
CA VAL A 16 -10.39 6.93 -8.92
C VAL A 16 -10.17 5.50 -8.40
N LEU A 17 -10.42 5.27 -7.10
CA LEU A 17 -10.26 3.95 -6.51
C LEU A 17 -11.22 2.93 -7.12
N ASN A 18 -12.48 3.31 -7.35
CA ASN A 18 -13.48 2.42 -7.93
C ASN A 18 -13.15 2.05 -9.38
N ALA A 19 -12.69 3.01 -10.16
CA ALA A 19 -12.24 2.77 -11.54
C ALA A 19 -11.03 1.83 -11.56
N HIS A 20 -10.07 2.02 -10.67
CA HIS A 20 -8.88 1.16 -10.59
C HIS A 20 -9.23 -0.27 -10.14
N PHE A 21 -10.04 -0.39 -9.10
CA PHE A 21 -10.40 -1.70 -8.57
C PHE A 21 -11.41 -2.46 -9.44
N ASN A 22 -12.09 -1.77 -10.34
CA ASN A 22 -12.96 -2.33 -11.40
C ASN A 22 -13.83 -3.51 -10.92
N GLY A 23 -14.58 -3.32 -9.84
CA GLY A 23 -15.49 -4.32 -9.26
C GLY A 23 -14.82 -5.41 -8.41
N LYS A 24 -13.48 -5.52 -8.37
CA LYS A 24 -12.77 -6.47 -7.51
C LYS A 24 -12.95 -6.21 -6.02
N ILE A 25 -13.22 -4.95 -5.66
CA ILE A 25 -13.56 -4.54 -4.29
C ILE A 25 -14.98 -3.97 -4.28
N HIS A 26 -15.81 -4.48 -3.38
CA HIS A 26 -17.17 -3.98 -3.24
C HIS A 26 -17.20 -2.48 -2.92
N LEU A 27 -18.08 -1.71 -3.56
CA LEU A 27 -18.13 -0.24 -3.48
C LEU A 27 -18.20 0.30 -2.04
N ALA A 28 -18.89 -0.38 -1.12
CA ALA A 28 -18.92 0.04 0.29
C ALA A 28 -17.54 -0.01 0.97
N ARG A 29 -16.66 -0.93 0.56
CA ARG A 29 -15.27 -1.00 1.03
C ARG A 29 -14.42 0.08 0.37
N VAL A 30 -14.59 0.31 -0.93
CA VAL A 30 -13.92 1.40 -1.64
C VAL A 30 -14.22 2.74 -0.97
N LYS A 31 -15.48 3.01 -0.65
CA LYS A 31 -15.89 4.21 0.09
C LYS A 31 -15.23 4.30 1.48
N LEU A 32 -15.16 3.18 2.20
CA LEU A 32 -14.48 3.15 3.51
C LEU A 32 -12.98 3.42 3.38
N ILE A 33 -12.32 2.84 2.38
CA ILE A 33 -10.90 3.09 2.08
C ILE A 33 -10.66 4.58 1.76
N ALA A 34 -11.51 5.18 0.94
CA ALA A 34 -11.42 6.61 0.63
C ALA A 34 -11.55 7.48 1.90
N HIS A 35 -12.50 7.19 2.79
CA HIS A 35 -12.64 7.87 4.08
C HIS A 35 -11.40 7.69 4.94
N LEU A 36 -10.84 6.47 5.01
CA LEU A 36 -9.62 6.19 5.77
C LEU A 36 -8.42 6.98 5.24
N ILE A 37 -8.21 7.03 3.92
CA ILE A 37 -7.13 7.80 3.31
C ILE A 37 -7.25 9.28 3.67
N ILE A 38 -8.42 9.87 3.51
CA ILE A 38 -8.65 11.28 3.84
C ILE A 38 -8.47 11.54 5.33
N ALA A 39 -8.97 10.65 6.19
CA ALA A 39 -8.78 10.77 7.63
C ALA A 39 -7.31 10.67 8.02
N LEU A 40 -6.55 9.73 7.45
CA LEU A 40 -5.10 9.60 7.65
C LEU A 40 -4.35 10.89 7.27
N CYS A 41 -4.69 11.49 6.13
CA CYS A 41 -4.12 12.79 5.72
C CYS A 41 -4.44 13.92 6.71
N LYS A 42 -5.64 13.90 7.33
CA LYS A 42 -6.07 14.92 8.28
C LYS A 42 -5.40 14.76 9.66
N VAL A 43 -5.38 13.54 10.19
CA VAL A 43 -4.98 13.31 11.60
C VAL A 43 -3.55 12.80 11.75
N GLN A 44 -2.92 12.37 10.66
CA GLN A 44 -1.52 11.89 10.61
C GLN A 44 -1.19 10.84 11.68
N THR A 45 -2.15 9.99 12.00
CA THR A 45 -2.00 8.88 12.97
C THR A 45 -2.87 7.70 12.57
N VAL A 46 -2.47 6.49 12.97
CA VAL A 46 -3.21 5.24 12.73
C VAL A 46 -4.15 4.86 13.89
N SER A 47 -4.38 5.76 14.86
CA SER A 47 -5.37 5.53 15.93
C SER A 47 -6.77 5.43 15.32
N PHE A 48 -7.44 4.30 15.52
CA PHE A 48 -8.77 4.05 14.95
C PHE A 48 -9.83 5.03 15.46
N GLU A 49 -9.73 5.45 16.71
CA GLU A 49 -10.64 6.44 17.30
C GLU A 49 -10.47 7.81 16.63
N LYS A 50 -9.20 8.26 16.47
CA LYS A 50 -8.91 9.54 15.81
C LYS A 50 -9.33 9.50 14.33
N LEU A 51 -9.12 8.38 13.65
CA LEU A 51 -9.58 8.18 12.28
C LEU A 51 -11.11 8.22 12.18
N ALA A 52 -11.82 7.51 13.08
CA ALA A 52 -13.28 7.48 13.09
C ALA A 52 -13.88 8.87 13.33
N ASN A 53 -13.28 9.66 14.21
CA ASN A 53 -13.70 11.03 14.51
C ASN A 53 -13.43 12.00 13.35
N ALA A 54 -12.45 11.69 12.49
CA ALA A 54 -12.10 12.50 11.33
C ALA A 54 -12.94 12.18 10.08
N PHE A 55 -13.81 11.16 10.15
CA PHE A 55 -14.70 10.84 9.02
C PHE A 55 -15.69 11.98 8.80
N ASP A 56 -15.73 12.46 7.58
CA ASP A 56 -16.72 13.47 7.16
C ASP A 56 -18.02 12.75 6.77
N SER A 57 -18.71 12.20 7.76
CA SER A 57 -19.95 11.43 7.58
C SER A 57 -21.01 11.88 8.59
N LYS A 58 -22.29 11.68 8.22
CA LYS A 58 -23.43 11.91 9.14
C LYS A 58 -23.57 10.78 10.19
N VAL A 59 -22.74 9.74 10.08
CA VAL A 59 -22.78 8.57 10.95
C VAL A 59 -21.96 8.86 12.20
N ASP A 60 -22.48 8.41 13.34
CA ASP A 60 -21.80 8.53 14.62
C ASP A 60 -20.39 7.90 14.61
N SER A 61 -19.46 8.52 15.33
CA SER A 61 -18.05 8.10 15.34
C SER A 61 -17.86 6.70 15.92
N SER A 62 -18.70 6.28 16.87
CA SER A 62 -18.68 4.92 17.43
C SER A 62 -19.01 3.87 16.36
N SER A 63 -19.98 4.15 15.51
CA SER A 63 -20.33 3.29 14.36
C SER A 63 -19.21 3.25 13.33
N SER A 64 -18.57 4.40 13.08
CA SER A 64 -17.40 4.49 12.18
C SER A 64 -16.22 3.69 12.74
N LEU A 65 -15.95 3.78 14.03
CA LEU A 65 -14.92 3.00 14.71
C LEU A 65 -15.14 1.49 14.55
N ARG A 66 -16.37 1.01 14.80
CA ARG A 66 -16.72 -0.40 14.61
C ARG A 66 -16.56 -0.86 13.15
N ARG A 67 -16.83 0.02 12.18
CA ARG A 67 -16.61 -0.28 10.76
C ARG A 67 -15.12 -0.44 10.45
N ILE A 68 -14.26 0.46 10.97
CA ILE A 68 -12.81 0.37 10.83
C ILE A 68 -12.29 -0.92 11.45
N GLN A 69 -12.65 -1.20 12.70
CA GLN A 69 -12.23 -2.42 13.40
C GLN A 69 -12.62 -3.70 12.64
N ARG A 70 -13.87 -3.80 12.17
CA ARG A 70 -14.33 -4.96 11.39
C ARG A 70 -13.60 -5.09 10.05
N PHE A 71 -13.30 -3.97 9.40
CA PHE A 71 -12.56 -3.95 8.16
C PHE A 71 -11.13 -4.47 8.38
N MET A 72 -10.41 -3.92 9.36
CA MET A 72 -9.05 -4.34 9.66
C MET A 72 -8.94 -5.80 10.14
N ALA A 73 -9.95 -6.30 10.87
CA ALA A 73 -9.94 -7.67 11.40
C ALA A 73 -10.32 -8.74 10.36
N ARG A 74 -11.08 -8.39 9.32
CA ARG A 74 -11.73 -9.39 8.45
C ARG A 74 -11.41 -9.24 6.98
N TYR A 75 -10.80 -8.13 6.56
CA TYR A 75 -10.52 -7.88 5.16
C TYR A 75 -9.02 -7.99 4.89
N SER A 76 -8.66 -8.89 4.00
CA SER A 76 -7.31 -9.00 3.48
C SER A 76 -7.23 -8.29 2.14
N PHE A 77 -6.28 -7.38 2.01
CA PHE A 77 -5.99 -6.72 0.74
C PHE A 77 -5.20 -7.67 -0.17
N ASP A 78 -5.58 -7.67 -1.43
CA ASP A 78 -4.73 -8.17 -2.50
C ASP A 78 -3.59 -7.15 -2.71
N SER A 79 -2.37 -7.55 -2.33
CA SER A 79 -1.18 -6.70 -2.45
C SER A 79 -0.87 -6.33 -3.89
N ASP A 80 -1.11 -7.22 -4.85
CA ASP A 80 -0.95 -6.95 -6.27
C ASP A 80 -1.88 -5.83 -6.74
N LEU A 81 -3.10 -5.81 -6.25
CA LEU A 81 -4.09 -4.79 -6.61
C LEU A 81 -3.67 -3.41 -6.10
N VAL A 82 -3.13 -3.35 -4.87
CA VAL A 82 -2.59 -2.10 -4.30
C VAL A 82 -1.32 -1.66 -5.04
N ALA A 83 -0.43 -2.58 -5.34
CA ALA A 83 0.80 -2.29 -6.09
C ALA A 83 0.50 -1.71 -7.47
N ARG A 84 -0.51 -2.25 -8.18
CA ARG A 84 -0.97 -1.71 -9.47
C ARG A 84 -1.55 -0.30 -9.35
N LEU A 85 -2.28 -0.03 -8.26
CA LEU A 85 -2.78 1.32 -8.00
C LEU A 85 -1.63 2.30 -7.84
N ILE A 86 -0.66 1.99 -6.97
CA ILE A 86 0.49 2.86 -6.72
C ILE A 86 1.30 3.06 -8.01
N PHE A 87 1.59 1.97 -8.73
CA PHE A 87 2.33 2.04 -9.99
C PHE A 87 1.60 2.87 -11.05
N GLY A 88 0.28 2.72 -11.17
CA GLY A 88 -0.54 3.46 -12.13
C GLY A 88 -0.70 4.95 -11.80
N LEU A 89 -0.54 5.34 -10.52
CA LEU A 89 -0.58 6.74 -10.09
C LEU A 89 0.76 7.46 -10.29
N LEU A 90 1.86 6.71 -10.42
CA LEU A 90 3.18 7.31 -10.67
C LEU A 90 3.29 7.74 -12.14
N PRO A 91 3.83 8.93 -12.42
CA PRO A 91 4.07 9.38 -13.79
C PRO A 91 4.96 8.40 -14.54
N ASN A 92 4.64 8.18 -15.81
CA ASN A 92 5.41 7.29 -16.68
C ASN A 92 6.77 7.92 -17.02
N GLN A 93 7.76 7.72 -16.16
CA GLN A 93 9.11 8.23 -16.35
C GLN A 93 10.05 7.14 -16.85
N GLY A 94 10.92 7.50 -17.78
CA GLY A 94 11.78 6.58 -18.54
C GLY A 94 12.48 5.52 -17.72
N LYS A 95 13.28 5.88 -16.70
CA LYS A 95 14.06 4.95 -15.88
C LYS A 95 13.39 4.80 -14.51
N LEU A 96 13.08 3.55 -14.13
CA LEU A 96 12.60 3.24 -12.78
C LEU A 96 13.79 3.04 -11.85
N ILE A 97 13.73 3.65 -10.67
CA ILE A 97 14.67 3.43 -9.58
C ILE A 97 13.92 2.68 -8.49
N LEU A 98 14.41 1.50 -8.13
CA LEU A 98 13.86 0.73 -7.02
C LEU A 98 14.66 1.01 -5.75
N SER A 99 13.94 1.08 -4.63
CA SER A 99 14.50 1.14 -3.30
C SER A 99 14.05 -0.08 -2.51
N ILE A 100 14.99 -0.68 -1.81
CA ILE A 100 14.71 -1.77 -0.89
C ILE A 100 15.07 -1.29 0.50
N ASP A 101 14.15 -1.50 1.41
CA ASP A 101 14.33 -1.14 2.81
C ASP A 101 13.90 -2.27 3.74
N ARG A 102 14.62 -2.40 4.83
CA ARG A 102 14.29 -3.30 5.92
C ARG A 102 14.09 -2.51 7.19
N THR A 103 12.86 -2.44 7.63
CA THR A 103 12.49 -1.75 8.86
C THR A 103 12.32 -2.74 10.01
N ASN A 104 13.06 -2.52 11.10
CA ASN A 104 12.88 -3.24 12.36
C ASN A 104 12.13 -2.34 13.34
N TRP A 105 10.98 -2.82 13.79
CA TRP A 105 10.12 -2.08 14.68
C TRP A 105 9.69 -2.93 15.87
N LYS A 106 9.51 -2.31 17.03
CA LYS A 106 8.95 -2.98 18.21
C LYS A 106 7.53 -2.45 18.48
N PHE A 107 6.60 -3.38 18.61
CA PHE A 107 5.26 -3.11 19.09
C PHE A 107 5.05 -3.87 20.41
N GLY A 108 5.18 -3.19 21.53
CA GLY A 108 5.26 -3.82 22.85
C GLY A 108 6.42 -4.83 22.93
N GLN A 109 6.13 -6.08 23.22
CA GLN A 109 7.11 -7.19 23.26
C GLN A 109 7.38 -7.82 21.88
N THR A 110 6.60 -7.45 20.86
CA THR A 110 6.67 -8.06 19.53
C THR A 110 7.60 -7.26 18.62
N ASN A 111 8.60 -7.92 18.04
CA ASN A 111 9.40 -7.32 16.98
C ASN A 111 8.69 -7.53 15.65
N ILE A 112 8.53 -6.44 14.91
CA ILE A 112 7.99 -6.40 13.57
C ILE A 112 9.15 -6.09 12.63
N ASN A 113 9.44 -7.01 11.72
CA ASN A 113 10.41 -6.80 10.67
C ASN A 113 9.66 -6.74 9.35
N ILE A 114 9.75 -5.59 8.68
CA ILE A 114 9.13 -5.39 7.38
C ILE A 114 10.26 -5.26 6.36
N PHE A 115 10.17 -6.03 5.30
CA PHE A 115 11.03 -5.91 4.13
C PHE A 115 10.19 -5.34 3.00
N MET A 116 10.58 -4.20 2.47
CA MET A 116 9.78 -3.40 1.56
C MET A 116 10.54 -3.10 0.28
N LEU A 117 9.85 -3.23 -0.84
CA LEU A 117 10.27 -2.77 -2.15
C LEU A 117 9.45 -1.54 -2.53
N GLY A 118 10.13 -0.46 -2.86
CA GLY A 118 9.51 0.78 -3.30
C GLY A 118 10.03 1.26 -4.65
N ILE A 119 9.29 2.17 -5.27
CA ILE A 119 9.71 2.93 -6.46
C ILE A 119 10.07 4.34 -6.01
N VAL A 120 11.26 4.81 -6.40
CA VAL A 120 11.70 6.17 -6.09
C VAL A 120 11.20 7.12 -7.17
N TYR A 121 10.49 8.15 -6.74
CA TYR A 121 10.04 9.24 -7.58
C TYR A 121 10.24 10.57 -6.84
N ASN A 122 10.92 11.53 -7.46
CA ASN A 122 11.23 12.84 -6.87
C ASN A 122 11.85 12.78 -5.45
N GLY A 123 12.77 11.84 -5.24
CA GLY A 123 13.44 11.67 -3.94
C GLY A 123 12.61 10.98 -2.85
N VAL A 124 11.39 10.52 -3.17
CA VAL A 124 10.51 9.79 -2.25
C VAL A 124 10.36 8.35 -2.72
N ALA A 125 10.51 7.39 -1.81
CA ALA A 125 10.24 5.98 -2.09
C ALA A 125 8.75 5.66 -1.81
N PHE A 126 8.02 5.30 -2.86
CA PHE A 126 6.64 4.86 -2.77
C PHE A 126 6.60 3.34 -2.58
N PRO A 127 6.03 2.82 -1.49
CA PRO A 127 5.98 1.39 -1.23
C PRO A 127 5.13 0.69 -2.29
N LEU A 128 5.70 -0.34 -2.91
CA LEU A 128 5.03 -1.15 -3.93
C LEU A 128 4.63 -2.51 -3.38
N LEU A 129 5.60 -3.24 -2.85
CA LEU A 129 5.40 -4.56 -2.26
C LEU A 129 6.11 -4.63 -0.91
N PHE A 130 5.58 -5.43 0.00
CA PHE A 130 6.24 -5.69 1.27
C PHE A 130 5.97 -7.11 1.75
N THR A 131 6.85 -7.62 2.60
CA THR A 131 6.66 -8.87 3.31
C THR A 131 7.10 -8.74 4.77
N MET A 132 6.44 -9.51 5.63
CA MET A 132 6.79 -9.60 7.04
C MET A 132 7.84 -10.68 7.23
N LEU A 133 8.96 -10.34 7.85
CA LEU A 133 10.04 -11.27 8.11
C LEU A 133 9.92 -11.88 9.51
N ASN A 134 10.11 -13.20 9.62
CA ASN A 134 10.25 -13.88 10.91
C ASN A 134 11.58 -13.52 11.58
N LYS A 135 11.61 -13.52 12.91
CA LYS A 135 12.71 -13.05 13.78
C LYS A 135 14.12 -13.64 13.54
N ARG A 136 14.30 -14.72 12.79
CA ARG A 136 15.59 -15.43 12.65
C ARG A 136 16.32 -15.01 11.38
N GLY A 137 17.48 -14.37 11.55
CA GLY A 137 18.30 -13.71 10.54
C GLY A 137 18.81 -14.52 9.34
N LYS A 138 18.54 -15.83 9.27
CA LYS A 138 18.91 -16.68 8.12
C LYS A 138 17.93 -16.63 6.95
N GLN A 139 16.84 -15.85 7.05
CA GLN A 139 15.79 -15.78 6.02
C GLN A 139 15.90 -14.58 5.09
N ILE A 140 16.98 -13.80 5.14
CA ILE A 140 17.12 -12.59 4.29
C ILE A 140 17.10 -12.99 2.81
N VAL A 141 17.92 -13.96 2.42
CA VAL A 141 18.01 -14.42 1.03
C VAL A 141 16.65 -14.93 0.52
N LYS A 142 15.94 -15.70 1.34
CA LYS A 142 14.62 -16.23 1.00
C LYS A 142 13.55 -15.14 0.86
N SER A 143 13.68 -14.07 1.60
CA SER A 143 12.75 -12.93 1.57
C SER A 143 12.99 -12.01 0.39
N GLU A 144 14.23 -11.84 -0.01
CA GLU A 144 14.63 -11.17 -1.24
C GLU A 144 14.09 -11.92 -2.45
N GLU A 145 14.25 -13.24 -2.47
CA GLU A 145 13.71 -14.11 -3.51
C GLU A 145 12.19 -14.01 -3.61
N ILE A 146 11.47 -14.00 -2.48
CA ILE A 146 10.02 -13.83 -2.45
C ILE A 146 9.59 -12.49 -3.05
N LEU A 147 10.27 -11.38 -2.70
CA LEU A 147 9.94 -10.08 -3.27
C LEU A 147 10.31 -9.97 -4.75
N LEU A 148 11.41 -10.59 -5.17
CA LEU A 148 11.81 -10.62 -6.57
C LEU A 148 10.82 -11.43 -7.41
N ASN A 149 10.37 -12.56 -6.92
CA ASN A 149 9.35 -13.36 -7.58
C ASN A 149 8.03 -12.59 -7.65
N ALA A 150 7.62 -11.94 -6.56
CA ALA A 150 6.43 -11.08 -6.54
C ALA A 150 6.56 -9.89 -7.51
N LEU A 151 7.76 -9.31 -7.64
CA LEU A 151 8.01 -8.24 -8.61
C LEU A 151 7.96 -8.76 -10.06
N SER A 152 8.50 -9.95 -10.33
CA SER A 152 8.43 -10.61 -11.63
C SER A 152 6.98 -10.88 -12.03
N ASP A 153 6.22 -11.52 -11.15
CA ASP A 153 4.80 -11.80 -11.34
C ASP A 153 3.98 -10.51 -11.58
N PHE A 154 4.30 -9.47 -10.80
CA PHE A 154 3.67 -8.17 -10.94
C PHE A 154 4.00 -7.53 -12.29
N SER A 155 5.25 -7.61 -12.75
CA SER A 155 5.70 -7.03 -14.02
C SER A 155 5.07 -7.72 -15.21
N GLU A 156 4.95 -9.04 -15.18
CA GLU A 156 4.27 -9.82 -16.22
C GLU A 156 2.79 -9.45 -16.32
N LYS A 157 2.10 -9.44 -15.17
CA LYS A 157 0.68 -9.07 -15.10
C LYS A 157 0.40 -7.62 -15.50
N THR A 158 1.38 -6.73 -15.42
CA THR A 158 1.24 -5.30 -15.74
C THR A 158 1.71 -4.99 -17.16
N SER A 159 2.22 -6.00 -17.90
CA SER A 159 2.83 -5.85 -19.23
C SER A 159 3.95 -4.79 -19.26
N SER A 160 4.65 -4.62 -18.13
CA SER A 160 5.71 -3.64 -17.99
C SER A 160 7.07 -4.29 -18.19
N ASN A 161 7.55 -4.29 -19.43
CA ASN A 161 8.90 -4.78 -19.78
C ASN A 161 10.02 -4.12 -18.94
N ARG A 162 9.79 -2.94 -18.39
CA ARG A 162 10.76 -2.21 -17.56
C ARG A 162 10.96 -2.84 -16.19
N LEU A 163 9.86 -3.23 -15.53
CA LEU A 163 9.92 -3.91 -14.23
C LEU A 163 10.52 -5.31 -14.38
N LEU A 164 10.20 -6.01 -15.48
CA LEU A 164 10.75 -7.32 -15.78
C LEU A 164 12.27 -7.26 -16.00
N GLN A 165 12.78 -6.24 -16.71
CA GLN A 165 14.21 -6.04 -16.88
C GLN A 165 14.94 -5.82 -15.55
N ILE A 166 14.34 -5.06 -14.64
CA ILE A 166 14.92 -4.80 -13.33
C ILE A 166 14.89 -6.06 -12.46
N ALA A 167 13.79 -6.81 -12.42
CA ALA A 167 13.69 -8.07 -11.71
C ALA A 167 14.73 -9.09 -12.22
N ASN A 168 14.90 -9.21 -13.54
CA ASN A 168 15.89 -10.09 -14.15
C ASN A 168 17.34 -9.64 -13.89
N LEU A 169 17.60 -8.34 -13.86
CA LEU A 169 18.93 -7.80 -13.54
C LEU A 169 19.29 -8.08 -12.07
N TRP A 170 18.32 -7.96 -11.17
CA TRP A 170 18.49 -8.25 -9.75
C TRP A 170 18.69 -9.73 -9.48
N ALA A 171 17.89 -10.59 -10.09
CA ALA A 171 18.04 -12.04 -9.99
C ALA A 171 19.43 -12.52 -10.43
N LYS A 172 20.02 -11.86 -11.45
CA LYS A 172 21.39 -12.15 -11.93
C LYS A 172 22.47 -11.65 -10.97
N ASN A 173 22.23 -10.57 -10.22
CA ASN A 173 23.22 -9.92 -9.37
C ASN A 173 23.10 -10.32 -7.88
N ALA A 174 22.02 -10.96 -7.45
CA ALA A 174 21.82 -11.42 -6.08
C ALA A 174 22.82 -12.51 -5.61
N TRP A 175 23.67 -13.02 -6.51
CA TRP A 175 24.73 -14.00 -6.21
C TRP A 175 26.12 -13.36 -6.03
N ILE A 176 26.22 -12.02 -5.95
CA ILE A 176 27.53 -11.30 -5.89
C ILE A 176 27.83 -10.75 -4.48
N PHE A 177 27.06 -11.13 -3.45
CA PHE A 177 27.35 -10.78 -2.05
C PHE A 177 27.46 -11.99 -1.15
#